data_80bbc1d5dc98dbfa003e8c942fcc4305
#
_entry.id   80bbc1d5dc98dbfa003e8c942fcc4305
#
_cell.length_a   1.000
_cell.length_b   1.000
_cell.length_c   1.000
_cell.angle_alpha   90.00
_cell.angle_beta   90.00
_cell.angle_gamma   90.00
#
_symmetry.space_group_name_H-M   'P 1'
#
loop_
_entity.id
_entity.type
_entity.pdbx_description
1 polymer ?
#
loop_
_entity_poly.entity_id
_entity_poly.type
_entity_poly.pdbx_seq_one_letter_code
_entity_poly.pdbx_strand_id
1 'polypeptide(L)'
;MLTYYLGGINLKDLLDYHFEENNLILSYIRHKTYRTKHGENEIVFSIQPEAQQIISKYRTDKGFLKFGPYESYNKVYSLIYRYLSRIAREAGITSSISYYSARKSFAQHGYNIGIQIETIEYCIGHSMKSNRPIGNYIRVMRSHADIAMRRIFDELL
;
A
#
# COMPACT_ATOMS: atom_id res chain seq x y z
N MET A 1 -7.92 -5.97 -1.10
CA MET A 1 -8.27 -4.62 -1.57
C MET A 1 -7.60 -3.51 -0.80
N LEU A 2 -7.67 -3.44 0.56
CA LEU A 2 -7.08 -2.31 1.32
C LEU A 2 -5.61 -2.02 0.95
N THR A 3 -4.77 -3.06 0.88
CA THR A 3 -3.36 -2.90 0.46
C THR A 3 -3.22 -2.19 -0.89
N TYR A 4 -4.07 -2.52 -1.84
CA TYR A 4 -4.10 -1.88 -3.16
C TYR A 4 -4.47 -0.40 -3.04
N TYR A 5 -5.54 -0.09 -2.29
CA TYR A 5 -6.00 1.29 -2.05
C TYR A 5 -5.07 2.13 -1.16
N LEU A 6 -4.08 1.51 -0.53
CA LEU A 6 -3.01 2.17 0.20
C LEU A 6 -1.66 2.11 -0.55
N GLY A 7 -1.70 2.20 -1.89
CA GLY A 7 -0.50 2.25 -2.72
C GLY A 7 0.38 1.00 -2.64
N GLY A 8 -0.21 -0.15 -2.32
CA GLY A 8 0.55 -1.40 -2.19
C GLY A 8 1.37 -1.48 -0.90
N ILE A 9 0.94 -0.89 0.20
CA ILE A 9 1.61 -0.95 1.51
C ILE A 9 1.99 -2.39 1.90
N ASN A 10 3.17 -2.60 2.48
CA ASN A 10 3.57 -3.92 2.96
C ASN A 10 2.74 -4.35 4.17
N LEU A 11 2.56 -5.67 4.32
CA LEU A 11 1.77 -6.20 5.44
C LEU A 11 2.33 -5.77 6.80
N LYS A 12 3.65 -5.79 6.98
CA LYS A 12 4.27 -5.38 8.24
C LYS A 12 3.96 -3.91 8.55
N ASP A 13 4.13 -3.02 7.55
CA ASP A 13 3.85 -1.60 7.72
C ASP A 13 2.35 -1.37 7.99
N LEU A 14 1.46 -2.12 7.32
CA LEU A 14 0.01 -2.04 7.53
C LEU A 14 -0.44 -2.51 8.92
N LEU A 15 0.17 -3.58 9.44
CA LEU A 15 -0.16 -4.13 10.76
C LEU A 15 0.27 -3.21 11.90
N ASP A 16 1.40 -2.54 11.71
CA ASP A 16 1.98 -1.65 12.72
C ASP A 16 1.44 -0.21 12.61
N TYR A 17 0.69 0.10 11.54
CA TYR A 17 0.17 1.45 11.31
C TYR A 17 -1.00 1.77 12.24
N HIS A 18 -0.90 2.92 12.92
CA HIS A 18 -1.95 3.46 13.76
C HIS A 18 -2.81 4.45 12.95
N PHE A 19 -4.04 4.04 12.65
CA PHE A 19 -5.03 4.90 11.98
C PHE A 19 -5.74 5.77 13.02
N GLU A 20 -5.38 7.03 13.07
CA GLU A 20 -6.09 8.01 13.90
C GLU A 20 -7.50 8.24 13.38
N GLU A 21 -8.42 8.54 14.31
CA GLU A 21 -9.77 8.91 13.94
C GLU A 21 -9.75 10.28 13.24
N ASN A 22 -10.45 10.38 12.13
CA ASN A 22 -10.51 11.59 11.30
C ASN A 22 -9.20 12.01 10.60
N ASN A 23 -8.13 11.27 10.72
CA ASN A 23 -6.93 11.51 9.92
C ASN A 23 -7.04 10.84 8.55
N LEU A 24 -7.18 11.67 7.52
CA LEU A 24 -7.29 11.22 6.13
C LEU A 24 -5.93 11.19 5.40
N ILE A 25 -4.83 11.30 6.13
CA ILE A 25 -3.48 11.27 5.58
C ILE A 25 -2.78 10.03 6.08
N LEU A 26 -2.29 9.20 5.17
CA LEU A 26 -1.33 8.15 5.47
C LEU A 26 0.07 8.76 5.40
N SER A 27 0.82 8.65 6.48
CA SER A 27 2.22 9.04 6.54
C SER A 27 3.01 7.97 7.27
N TYR A 28 3.97 7.36 6.61
CA TYR A 28 4.80 6.33 7.23
C TYR A 28 6.16 6.18 6.57
N ILE A 29 7.12 5.68 7.33
CA ILE A 29 8.42 5.24 6.84
C ILE A 29 8.41 3.72 6.80
N ARG A 30 8.77 3.13 5.66
CA ARG A 30 8.79 1.67 5.51
C ARG A 30 9.73 1.03 6.51
N HIS A 31 9.24 0.01 7.22
CA HIS A 31 10.02 -0.76 8.19
C HIS A 31 11.33 -1.30 7.61
N LYS A 32 11.32 -1.78 6.36
CA LYS A 32 12.51 -2.31 5.68
C LYS A 32 13.62 -1.27 5.47
N THR A 33 13.28 0.00 5.28
CA THR A 33 14.24 1.07 4.95
C THR A 33 14.54 1.99 6.13
N TYR A 34 13.82 1.85 7.24
CA TYR A 34 13.98 2.66 8.44
C TYR A 34 15.42 2.65 8.97
N ARG A 35 16.07 1.46 8.99
CA ARG A 35 17.43 1.30 9.50
C ARG A 35 18.53 1.78 8.56
N THR A 36 18.26 1.85 7.25
CA THR A 36 19.29 2.08 6.24
C THR A 36 19.34 3.51 5.72
N LYS A 37 18.32 4.33 5.96
CA LYS A 37 18.16 5.64 5.30
C LYS A 37 17.74 6.80 6.22
N HIS A 38 17.98 6.69 7.51
CA HIS A 38 17.77 7.80 8.49
C HIS A 38 16.48 8.62 8.29
N GLY A 39 15.35 7.96 7.93
CA GLY A 39 14.06 8.62 7.81
C GLY A 39 13.81 9.44 6.53
N GLU A 40 14.72 9.45 5.56
CA GLU A 40 14.61 10.30 4.36
C GLU A 40 13.53 9.92 3.35
N ASN A 41 12.80 8.81 3.53
CA ASN A 41 11.79 8.33 2.59
C ASN A 41 10.43 8.12 3.27
N GLU A 42 9.89 9.20 3.80
CA GLU A 42 8.51 9.22 4.26
C GLU A 42 7.56 9.16 3.06
N ILE A 43 6.59 8.26 3.12
CA ILE A 43 5.53 8.12 2.14
C ILE A 43 4.32 8.85 2.70
N VAL A 44 3.83 9.85 1.97
CA VAL A 44 2.69 10.66 2.39
C VAL A 44 1.69 10.77 1.25
N PHE A 45 0.44 10.35 1.49
CA PHE A 45 -0.67 10.57 0.56
C PHE A 45 -2.01 10.58 1.28
N SER A 46 -3.05 11.07 0.61
CA SER A 46 -4.40 11.07 1.15
C SER A 46 -5.03 9.68 1.08
N ILE A 47 -5.65 9.26 2.17
CA ILE A 47 -6.42 8.01 2.22
C ILE A 47 -7.70 8.24 1.40
N GLN A 48 -7.78 7.59 0.23
CA GLN A 48 -8.92 7.71 -0.68
C GLN A 48 -10.19 7.05 -0.11
N PRO A 49 -11.39 7.44 -0.55
CA PRO A 49 -12.67 6.97 0.01
C PRO A 49 -12.82 5.45 0.09
N GLU A 50 -12.30 4.72 -0.90
CA GLU A 50 -12.35 3.25 -0.95
C GLU A 50 -11.55 2.62 0.20
N ALA A 51 -10.39 3.19 0.53
CA ALA A 51 -9.60 2.76 1.68
C ALA A 51 -10.26 3.16 3.01
N GLN A 52 -10.83 4.38 3.08
CA GLN A 52 -11.51 4.88 4.28
C GLN A 52 -12.67 3.96 4.69
N GLN A 53 -13.49 3.51 3.74
CA GLN A 53 -14.61 2.59 3.99
C GLN A 53 -14.12 1.27 4.61
N ILE A 54 -12.99 0.75 4.13
CA ILE A 54 -12.44 -0.51 4.68
C ILE A 54 -11.82 -0.25 6.06
N ILE A 55 -11.08 0.84 6.22
CA ILE A 55 -10.46 1.21 7.50
C ILE A 55 -11.54 1.40 8.57
N SER A 56 -12.58 2.17 8.31
CA SER A 56 -13.67 2.42 9.27
C SER A 56 -14.36 1.12 9.73
N LYS A 57 -14.49 0.15 8.83
CA LYS A 57 -15.10 -1.15 9.13
C LYS A 57 -14.22 -2.05 10.02
N TYR A 58 -12.89 -1.98 9.85
CA TYR A 58 -11.96 -2.93 10.48
C TYR A 58 -11.01 -2.29 11.50
N ARG A 59 -11.05 -0.97 11.67
CA ARG A 59 -10.29 -0.25 12.70
C ARG A 59 -10.85 -0.61 14.09
N THR A 60 -9.95 -0.84 15.03
CA THR A 60 -10.28 -1.01 16.45
C THR A 60 -10.28 0.34 17.17
N ASP A 61 -10.82 0.40 18.39
CA ASP A 61 -10.77 1.59 19.25
C ASP A 61 -9.33 2.05 19.55
N LYS A 62 -8.38 1.10 19.47
CA LYS A 62 -6.94 1.38 19.62
C LYS A 62 -6.27 1.90 18.34
N GLY A 63 -7.03 2.15 17.27
CA GLY A 63 -6.49 2.67 16.02
C GLY A 63 -5.82 1.66 15.09
N PHE A 64 -5.72 0.39 15.47
CA PHE A 64 -5.13 -0.65 14.62
C PHE A 64 -6.21 -1.44 13.88
N LEU A 65 -5.84 -2.07 12.75
CA LEU A 65 -6.77 -2.93 12.02
C LEU A 65 -6.96 -4.27 12.75
N LYS A 66 -8.21 -4.74 12.77
CA LYS A 66 -8.59 -6.01 13.39
C LYS A 66 -8.34 -7.18 12.43
N PHE A 67 -7.30 -7.94 12.66
CA PHE A 67 -6.99 -9.18 11.94
C PHE A 67 -7.39 -10.46 12.69
N GLY A 68 -8.40 -10.37 13.55
CA GLY A 68 -8.82 -11.46 14.42
C GLY A 68 -7.97 -11.56 15.69
N PRO A 69 -7.96 -12.71 16.37
CA PRO A 69 -7.22 -12.91 17.62
C PRO A 69 -5.71 -13.14 17.42
N TYR A 70 -5.18 -12.82 16.26
CA TYR A 70 -3.80 -13.12 15.89
C TYR A 70 -2.87 -11.98 16.29
N GLU A 71 -1.97 -12.24 17.20
CA GLU A 71 -1.00 -11.27 17.73
C GLU A 71 0.35 -11.28 16.99
N SER A 72 0.60 -12.29 16.13
CA SER A 72 1.88 -12.40 15.44
C SER A 72 1.76 -12.21 13.92
N TYR A 73 2.75 -11.53 13.36
CA TYR A 73 2.89 -11.34 11.91
C TYR A 73 2.76 -12.64 11.11
N ASN A 74 3.45 -13.70 11.56
CA ASN A 74 3.46 -14.98 10.84
C ASN A 74 2.08 -15.66 10.82
N LYS A 75 1.32 -15.55 11.91
CA LYS A 75 -0.05 -16.09 11.98
C LYS A 75 -0.98 -15.33 11.03
N VAL A 76 -0.91 -13.99 11.01
CA VAL A 76 -1.69 -13.15 10.10
C VAL A 76 -1.30 -13.42 8.64
N TYR A 77 0.00 -13.49 8.35
CA TYR A 77 0.49 -13.80 7.00
C TYR A 77 -0.03 -15.16 6.50
N SER A 78 0.08 -16.20 7.31
CA SER A 78 -0.39 -17.55 6.97
C SER A 78 -1.90 -17.59 6.75
N LEU A 79 -2.66 -16.85 7.56
CA LEU A 79 -4.11 -16.71 7.41
C LEU A 79 -4.46 -16.06 6.06
N ILE A 80 -3.84 -14.93 5.75
CA ILE A 80 -4.06 -14.22 4.49
C ILE A 80 -3.72 -15.12 3.30
N TYR A 81 -2.58 -15.80 3.34
CA TYR A 81 -2.17 -16.72 2.28
C TYR A 81 -3.21 -17.80 2.01
N ARG A 82 -3.71 -18.44 3.07
CA ARG A 82 -4.74 -19.49 2.99
C ARG A 82 -6.05 -18.97 2.37
N TYR A 83 -6.51 -17.80 2.80
CA TYR A 83 -7.73 -17.20 2.24
C TYR A 83 -7.55 -16.75 0.80
N LEU A 84 -6.42 -16.15 0.45
CA LEU A 84 -6.13 -15.76 -0.93
C LEU A 84 -6.07 -16.97 -1.85
N SER A 85 -5.46 -18.07 -1.43
CA SER A 85 -5.43 -19.33 -2.20
C SER A 85 -6.83 -19.92 -2.42
N ARG A 86 -7.70 -19.81 -1.41
CA ARG A 86 -9.10 -20.21 -1.54
C ARG A 86 -9.87 -19.33 -2.53
N ILE A 87 -9.78 -18.02 -2.38
CA ILE A 87 -10.43 -17.04 -3.25
C ILE A 87 -9.96 -17.21 -4.70
N ALA A 88 -8.66 -17.39 -4.93
CA ALA A 88 -8.11 -17.63 -6.26
C ALA A 88 -8.76 -18.84 -6.93
N ARG A 89 -8.84 -19.95 -6.20
CA ARG A 89 -9.47 -21.19 -6.70
C ARG A 89 -10.96 -20.99 -6.99
N GLU A 90 -11.71 -20.35 -6.09
CA GLU A 90 -13.15 -20.08 -6.27
C GLU A 90 -13.41 -19.12 -7.45
N ALA A 91 -12.49 -18.20 -7.72
CA ALA A 91 -12.54 -17.28 -8.85
C ALA A 91 -11.96 -17.85 -10.16
N GLY A 92 -11.54 -19.12 -10.20
CA GLY A 92 -10.95 -19.74 -11.40
C GLY A 92 -9.58 -19.17 -11.78
N ILE A 93 -8.88 -18.49 -10.85
CA ILE A 93 -7.57 -17.92 -11.12
C ILE A 93 -6.50 -19.02 -10.94
N THR A 94 -5.81 -19.34 -12.03
CA THR A 94 -4.77 -20.39 -12.06
C THR A 94 -3.41 -19.93 -11.58
N SER A 95 -3.14 -18.62 -11.64
CA SER A 95 -1.88 -18.05 -11.14
C SER A 95 -1.87 -17.94 -9.62
N SER A 96 -0.67 -18.09 -9.03
CA SER A 96 -0.49 -17.91 -7.59
C SER A 96 -0.75 -16.46 -7.17
N ILE A 97 -1.67 -16.26 -6.23
CA ILE A 97 -1.96 -14.96 -5.62
C ILE A 97 -1.34 -14.91 -4.22
N SER A 98 -0.67 -13.81 -3.93
CA SER A 98 -0.12 -13.51 -2.60
C SER A 98 -0.55 -12.11 -2.14
N TYR A 99 -0.27 -11.78 -0.88
CA TYR A 99 -0.44 -10.40 -0.40
C TYR A 99 0.28 -9.38 -1.31
N TYR A 100 1.46 -9.75 -1.81
CA TYR A 100 2.28 -8.90 -2.68
C TYR A 100 1.66 -8.67 -4.06
N SER A 101 0.72 -9.50 -4.48
CA SER A 101 0.02 -9.34 -5.78
C SER A 101 -0.73 -8.01 -5.85
N ALA A 102 -1.35 -7.56 -4.77
CA ALA A 102 -2.04 -6.26 -4.72
C ALA A 102 -1.08 -5.09 -5.02
N ARG A 103 0.15 -5.16 -4.52
CA ARG A 103 1.19 -4.16 -4.78
C ARG A 103 1.65 -4.19 -6.24
N LYS A 104 1.83 -5.39 -6.80
CA LYS A 104 2.19 -5.54 -8.22
C LYS A 104 1.08 -5.00 -9.12
N SER A 105 -0.19 -5.32 -8.80
CA SER A 105 -1.34 -4.81 -9.55
C SER A 105 -1.44 -3.30 -9.51
N PHE A 106 -1.25 -2.67 -8.34
CA PHE A 106 -1.23 -1.21 -8.23
C PHE A 106 -0.17 -0.59 -9.15
N ALA A 107 1.05 -1.10 -9.09
CA ALA A 107 2.14 -0.59 -9.93
C ALA A 107 1.88 -0.82 -11.43
N GLN A 108 1.37 -1.99 -11.80
CA GLN A 108 1.07 -2.31 -13.19
C GLN A 108 -0.09 -1.48 -13.75
N HIS A 109 -1.16 -1.29 -12.95
CA HIS A 109 -2.29 -0.45 -13.38
C HIS A 109 -1.83 1.00 -13.57
N GLY A 110 -1.05 1.54 -12.62
CA GLY A 110 -0.49 2.88 -12.77
C GLY A 110 0.37 3.02 -14.03
N TYR A 111 1.21 2.03 -14.31
CA TYR A 111 2.03 2.02 -15.52
C TYR A 111 1.18 1.97 -16.81
N ASN A 112 0.16 1.13 -16.83
CA ASN A 112 -0.71 0.95 -18.01
C ASN A 112 -1.48 2.23 -18.39
N ILE A 113 -1.86 3.05 -17.41
CA ILE A 113 -2.56 4.33 -17.62
C ILE A 113 -1.60 5.54 -17.74
N GLY A 114 -0.29 5.26 -17.86
CA GLY A 114 0.71 6.30 -18.10
C GLY A 114 1.05 7.16 -16.89
N ILE A 115 0.92 6.64 -15.66
CA ILE A 115 1.46 7.33 -14.48
C ILE A 115 2.99 7.26 -14.53
N GLN A 116 3.64 8.36 -14.20
CA GLN A 116 5.10 8.44 -14.15
C GLN A 116 5.67 7.40 -13.18
N ILE A 117 6.71 6.69 -13.62
CA ILE A 117 7.32 5.60 -12.83
C ILE A 117 7.77 6.10 -11.46
N GLU A 118 8.32 7.31 -11.38
CA GLU A 118 8.76 7.94 -10.14
C GLU A 118 7.61 8.12 -9.14
N THR A 119 6.43 8.48 -9.64
CA THR A 119 5.23 8.60 -8.79
C THR A 119 4.76 7.24 -8.31
N ILE A 120 4.78 6.23 -9.17
CA ILE A 120 4.45 4.85 -8.78
C ILE A 120 5.47 4.36 -7.73
N GLU A 121 6.76 4.55 -7.96
CA GLU A 121 7.83 4.17 -7.02
C GLU A 121 7.65 4.86 -5.66
N TYR A 122 7.29 6.13 -5.64
CA TYR A 122 6.96 6.86 -4.43
C TYR A 122 5.78 6.22 -3.69
N CYS A 123 4.64 6.02 -4.37
CA CYS A 123 3.43 5.43 -3.75
C CYS A 123 3.70 4.06 -3.14
N ILE A 124 4.49 3.22 -3.82
CA ILE A 124 4.89 1.91 -3.30
C ILE A 124 6.09 1.98 -2.34
N GLY A 125 6.62 3.16 -2.06
CA GLY A 125 7.73 3.37 -1.13
C GLY A 125 9.06 2.79 -1.58
N HIS A 126 9.32 2.79 -2.87
CA HIS A 126 10.66 2.52 -3.38
C HIS A 126 11.53 3.76 -3.24
N SER A 127 12.83 3.54 -3.01
CA SER A 127 13.77 4.66 -2.95
C SER A 127 14.03 5.25 -4.32
N MET A 128 13.78 6.53 -4.47
CA MET A 128 14.10 7.30 -5.68
C MET A 128 15.61 7.45 -5.92
N LYS A 129 16.43 7.30 -4.88
CA LYS A 129 17.89 7.52 -4.94
C LYS A 129 18.70 6.35 -5.51
N SER A 130 18.07 5.26 -5.94
CA SER A 130 18.80 4.11 -6.46
C SER A 130 19.17 4.31 -7.93
N ASN A 131 20.44 4.60 -8.21
CA ASN A 131 21.12 4.49 -9.51
C ASN A 131 20.59 5.32 -10.70
N ARG A 132 19.64 6.22 -10.51
CA ARG A 132 19.16 7.13 -11.55
C ARG A 132 19.51 8.57 -11.18
N PRO A 133 20.42 9.25 -11.92
CA PRO A 133 20.79 10.66 -11.65
C PRO A 133 19.57 11.59 -11.58
N ILE A 134 18.52 11.32 -12.35
CA ILE A 134 17.28 12.09 -12.38
C ILE A 134 16.58 12.18 -11.03
N GLY A 135 16.68 11.15 -10.19
CA GLY A 135 16.11 11.17 -8.83
C GLY A 135 16.67 12.26 -7.92
N ASN A 136 17.79 12.87 -8.29
CA ASN A 136 18.36 14.04 -7.59
C ASN A 136 17.67 15.36 -7.99
N TYR A 137 16.95 15.38 -9.11
CA TYR A 137 16.33 16.58 -9.68
C TYR A 137 14.81 16.57 -9.57
N ILE A 138 14.19 15.40 -9.43
CA ILE A 138 12.74 15.26 -9.35
C ILE A 138 12.34 14.97 -7.91
N ARG A 139 11.40 15.77 -7.40
CA ARG A 139 10.75 15.54 -6.11
C ARG A 139 9.29 15.19 -6.34
N VAL A 140 8.91 13.96 -6.03
CA VAL A 140 7.50 13.56 -5.98
C VAL A 140 6.91 14.10 -4.69
N MET A 141 5.80 14.84 -4.83
CA MET A 141 5.06 15.41 -3.71
C MET A 141 3.77 14.62 -3.47
N ARG A 142 3.18 14.79 -2.28
CA ARG A 142 1.89 14.20 -1.92
C ARG A 142 0.81 14.42 -3.00
N SER A 143 0.71 15.62 -3.55
CA SER A 143 -0.27 15.94 -4.60
C SER A 143 -0.14 15.07 -5.85
N HIS A 144 1.09 14.73 -6.25
CA HIS A 144 1.32 13.81 -7.37
C HIS A 144 0.82 12.41 -7.05
N ALA A 145 1.07 11.94 -5.82
CA ALA A 145 0.58 10.63 -5.36
C ALA A 145 -0.95 10.60 -5.29
N ASP A 146 -1.58 11.63 -4.74
CA ASP A 146 -3.03 11.73 -4.63
C ASP A 146 -3.72 11.70 -6.00
N ILE A 147 -3.22 12.46 -6.97
CA ILE A 147 -3.72 12.46 -8.35
C ILE A 147 -3.52 11.08 -9.01
N ALA A 148 -2.35 10.49 -8.86
CA ALA A 148 -2.05 9.19 -9.44
C ALA A 148 -2.95 8.09 -8.87
N MET A 149 -3.13 8.06 -7.55
CA MET A 149 -3.99 7.09 -6.89
C MET A 149 -5.44 7.23 -7.33
N ARG A 150 -5.95 8.48 -7.45
CA ARG A 150 -7.31 8.68 -7.93
C ARG A 150 -7.49 8.16 -9.34
N ARG A 151 -6.59 8.49 -10.26
CA ARG A 151 -6.64 7.98 -11.63
C ARG A 151 -6.60 6.45 -11.70
N ILE A 152 -5.74 5.81 -10.90
CA ILE A 152 -5.64 4.34 -10.83
C ILE A 152 -6.95 3.72 -10.33
N PHE A 153 -7.64 4.34 -9.38
CA PHE A 153 -8.86 3.78 -8.79
C PHE A 153 -10.09 4.02 -9.68
N ASP A 154 -10.13 5.14 -10.39
CA ASP A 154 -11.22 5.45 -11.34
C ASP A 154 -11.28 4.45 -12.51
N GLU A 155 -10.14 3.87 -12.90
CA GLU A 155 -10.09 2.80 -13.92
C GLU A 155 -10.64 1.44 -13.44
N LEU A 156 -10.96 1.29 -12.15
CA LEU A 156 -11.57 0.07 -11.62
C LEU A 156 -13.10 0.12 -11.61
N LEU A 157 -13.70 1.27 -11.90
CA LEU A 157 -15.14 1.50 -11.92
C LEU A 157 -15.69 1.33 -13.34
#